data_546410c2e7354da5fabd489991071e0c
#
_entry.id   546410c2e7354da5fabd489991071e0c
#
_cell.length_a   1.000
_cell.length_b   1.000
_cell.length_c   1.000
_cell.angle_alpha   90.00
_cell.angle_beta   90.00
_cell.angle_gamma   90.00
#
_symmetry.space_group_name_H-M   'P 1'
#
loop_
_entity.id
_entity.type
_entity.pdbx_description
1 polymer ?
#
loop_
_entity_poly.entity_id
_entity_poly.type
_entity_poly.pdbx_seq_one_letter_code
_entity_poly.pdbx_strand_id
1 'polypeptide(L)'
;MKSSGVIYVSRLMNCEVKNPEGETIGKLEELVIDAELGRAAYGVIKSSGGLLKSGKIFAVPCGALHLSDDESGLILDVEKESLQNAPAFNKGRWPDMSDRRWGNSVHAFFETTPYWEDNRERDARAQAQRREDAGERDGREESPRRQNAGDQPGPSEDRREKPIIA
;
A
#
# COMPACT_ATOMS: atom_id res chain seq x y z
N MET A 1 -4.05 6.18 21.64
CA MET A 1 -2.70 5.77 21.17
C MET A 1 -2.71 5.75 19.66
N LYS A 2 -1.78 6.40 18.99
CA LYS A 2 -1.69 6.32 17.53
C LYS A 2 -1.24 4.90 17.19
N SER A 3 -2.08 4.17 16.46
CA SER A 3 -1.71 2.90 15.85
C SER A 3 -0.36 3.06 15.14
N SER A 4 0.57 2.16 15.35
CA SER A 4 1.92 2.21 14.78
C SER A 4 1.96 1.90 13.29
N GLY A 5 0.85 2.00 12.58
CA GLY A 5 0.75 1.81 11.13
C GLY A 5 0.94 0.38 10.63
N VAL A 6 1.27 -0.57 11.49
CA VAL A 6 1.43 -1.99 11.16
C VAL A 6 0.62 -2.86 12.10
N ILE A 7 -0.20 -3.74 11.53
CA ILE A 7 -1.01 -4.68 12.29
C ILE A 7 -0.83 -6.11 11.77
N TYR A 8 -0.84 -7.07 12.68
CA TYR A 8 -0.83 -8.49 12.29
C TYR A 8 -2.23 -8.92 11.85
N VAL A 9 -2.36 -9.42 10.62
CA VAL A 9 -3.62 -9.90 10.05
C VAL A 9 -4.29 -10.94 10.97
N SER A 10 -3.51 -11.80 11.62
CA SER A 10 -4.03 -12.80 12.57
C SER A 10 -4.82 -12.20 13.73
N ARG A 11 -4.57 -10.95 14.11
CA ARG A 11 -5.34 -10.24 15.16
C ARG A 11 -6.68 -9.73 14.64
N LEU A 12 -6.76 -9.47 13.34
CA LEU A 12 -7.99 -8.99 12.71
C LEU A 12 -8.95 -10.14 12.35
N MET A 13 -8.42 -11.33 12.13
CA MET A 13 -9.26 -12.47 11.75
C MET A 13 -10.27 -12.80 12.85
N ASN A 14 -11.53 -12.92 12.46
CA ASN A 14 -12.69 -13.15 13.34
C ASN A 14 -12.98 -12.03 14.37
N CYS A 15 -12.31 -10.86 14.28
CA CYS A 15 -12.65 -9.72 15.10
C CYS A 15 -14.06 -9.20 14.76
N GLU A 16 -14.67 -8.54 15.74
CA GLU A 16 -15.95 -7.88 15.51
C GLU A 16 -15.80 -6.64 14.64
N VAL A 17 -16.79 -6.44 13.77
CA VAL A 17 -16.94 -5.22 12.99
C VAL A 17 -18.18 -4.51 13.48
N LYS A 18 -18.03 -3.28 13.92
CA LYS A 18 -19.09 -2.44 14.47
C LYS A 18 -19.29 -1.19 13.64
N ASN A 19 -20.46 -0.57 13.75
CA ASN A 19 -20.68 0.78 13.25
C ASN A 19 -20.22 1.83 14.30
N PRO A 20 -20.22 3.12 13.97
CA PRO A 20 -19.86 4.19 14.93
C PRO A 20 -20.75 4.23 16.17
N GLU A 21 -22.00 3.76 16.07
CA GLU A 21 -22.94 3.66 17.20
C GLU A 21 -22.63 2.49 18.15
N GLY A 22 -21.61 1.66 17.81
CA GLY A 22 -21.20 0.51 18.61
C GLY A 22 -22.03 -0.76 18.35
N GLU A 23 -22.91 -0.76 17.38
CA GLU A 23 -23.68 -1.93 16.99
C GLU A 23 -22.84 -2.92 16.20
N THR A 24 -22.91 -4.20 16.55
CA THR A 24 -22.21 -5.25 15.83
C THR A 24 -22.86 -5.52 14.48
N ILE A 25 -22.09 -5.31 13.41
CA ILE A 25 -22.44 -5.62 12.01
C ILE A 25 -22.17 -7.09 11.73
N GLY A 26 -20.99 -7.56 12.12
CA GLY A 26 -20.54 -8.91 11.81
C GLY A 26 -19.15 -9.19 12.31
N LYS A 27 -18.48 -10.15 11.65
CA LYS A 27 -17.10 -10.52 11.92
C LYS A 27 -16.30 -10.53 10.62
N LEU A 28 -15.04 -10.12 10.70
CA LEU A 28 -14.11 -10.25 9.59
C LEU A 28 -13.78 -11.74 9.38
N GLU A 29 -14.27 -12.32 8.28
CA GLU A 29 -14.03 -13.73 7.95
C GLU A 29 -12.74 -13.90 7.14
N GLU A 30 -12.49 -12.98 6.18
CA GLU A 30 -11.27 -13.00 5.36
C GLU A 30 -10.78 -11.59 5.01
N LEU A 31 -9.51 -11.50 4.63
CA LEU A 31 -8.89 -10.30 4.07
C LEU A 31 -8.37 -10.64 2.67
N VAL A 32 -8.86 -9.91 1.68
CA VAL A 32 -8.47 -10.08 0.28
C VAL A 32 -7.30 -9.15 -0.03
N ILE A 33 -6.24 -9.70 -0.57
CA ILE A 33 -5.02 -8.97 -0.96
C ILE A 33 -4.95 -8.92 -2.49
N ASP A 34 -4.77 -7.73 -3.03
CA ASP A 34 -4.34 -7.55 -4.41
C ASP A 34 -2.84 -7.90 -4.49
N ALA A 35 -2.53 -9.03 -5.12
CA ALA A 35 -1.16 -9.54 -5.19
C ALA A 35 -0.28 -8.72 -6.16
N GLU A 36 -0.86 -8.04 -7.14
CA GLU A 36 -0.11 -7.19 -8.07
C GLU A 36 0.30 -5.88 -7.41
N LEU A 37 -0.60 -5.28 -6.63
CA LEU A 37 -0.36 -4.02 -5.94
C LEU A 37 0.23 -4.21 -4.55
N GLY A 38 0.24 -5.43 -4.01
CA GLY A 38 0.76 -5.74 -2.67
C GLY A 38 -0.02 -5.05 -1.54
N ARG A 39 -1.34 -4.84 -1.70
CA ARG A 39 -2.17 -4.13 -0.70
C ARG A 39 -3.46 -4.86 -0.39
N ALA A 40 -3.96 -4.65 0.82
CA ALA A 40 -5.28 -5.11 1.22
C ALA A 40 -6.36 -4.40 0.38
N ALA A 41 -7.18 -5.18 -0.29
CA ALA A 41 -8.23 -4.71 -1.18
C ALA A 41 -9.58 -4.64 -0.44
N TYR A 42 -10.02 -5.77 0.09
CA TYR A 42 -11.32 -5.91 0.73
C TYR A 42 -11.23 -6.70 2.03
N GLY A 43 -12.02 -6.30 3.03
CA GLY A 43 -12.39 -7.15 4.15
C GLY A 43 -13.68 -7.89 3.83
N VAL A 44 -13.71 -9.20 4.05
CA VAL A 44 -14.90 -10.02 3.86
C VAL A 44 -15.58 -10.20 5.21
N ILE A 45 -16.78 -9.64 5.34
CA ILE A 45 -17.51 -9.59 6.59
C ILE A 45 -18.71 -10.52 6.51
N LYS A 46 -18.80 -11.42 7.49
CA LYS A 46 -19.97 -12.27 7.69
C LYS A 46 -20.92 -11.62 8.67
N SER A 47 -22.14 -11.39 8.21
CA SER A 47 -23.19 -10.80 9.04
C SER A 47 -23.49 -11.65 10.28
N SER A 48 -23.61 -10.96 11.44
CA SER A 48 -24.03 -11.59 12.71
C SER A 48 -25.53 -11.84 12.82
N GLY A 49 -26.31 -11.42 11.83
CA GLY A 49 -27.77 -11.53 11.86
C GLY A 49 -28.45 -10.23 12.29
N GLY A 50 -29.70 -10.31 12.74
CA GLY A 50 -30.50 -9.13 13.05
C GLY A 50 -31.18 -8.58 11.81
N LEU A 51 -31.06 -7.27 11.52
CA LEU A 51 -31.57 -6.62 10.31
C LEU A 51 -30.96 -7.21 9.04
N LEU A 52 -29.73 -7.64 9.10
CA LEU A 52 -29.04 -8.31 8.01
C LEU A 52 -29.41 -9.80 8.04
N LYS A 53 -29.80 -10.38 6.90
CA LYS A 53 -30.07 -11.83 6.84
C LYS A 53 -28.84 -12.59 7.31
N SER A 54 -29.03 -13.44 8.33
CA SER A 54 -27.96 -14.25 8.89
C SER A 54 -27.24 -15.07 7.81
N GLY A 55 -25.92 -15.12 7.88
CA GLY A 55 -25.08 -15.88 6.94
C GLY A 55 -24.79 -15.19 5.61
N LYS A 56 -25.27 -13.97 5.38
CA LYS A 56 -24.82 -13.15 4.25
C LYS A 56 -23.40 -12.68 4.48
N ILE A 57 -22.66 -12.66 3.38
CA ILE A 57 -21.27 -12.20 3.33
C ILE A 57 -21.20 -11.02 2.38
N PHE A 58 -20.47 -10.00 2.75
CA PHE A 58 -20.23 -8.83 1.89
C PHE A 58 -18.76 -8.43 1.94
N ALA A 59 -18.28 -7.95 0.81
CA ALA A 59 -16.94 -7.39 0.71
C ALA A 59 -17.01 -5.89 0.99
N VAL A 60 -16.15 -5.43 1.87
CA VAL A 60 -16.01 -4.03 2.24
C VAL A 60 -14.62 -3.56 1.81
N PRO A 61 -14.49 -2.44 1.07
CA PRO A 61 -13.18 -1.89 0.77
C PRO A 61 -12.37 -1.65 2.04
N CYS A 62 -11.09 -2.04 2.04
CA CYS A 62 -10.25 -1.80 3.22
C CYS A 62 -10.14 -0.32 3.59
N GLY A 63 -10.34 0.59 2.64
CA GLY A 63 -10.39 2.03 2.90
C GLY A 63 -11.59 2.49 3.73
N ALA A 64 -12.66 1.70 3.81
CA ALA A 64 -13.83 1.97 4.65
C ALA A 64 -13.73 1.33 6.05
N LEU A 65 -12.72 0.50 6.29
CA LEU A 65 -12.52 -0.18 7.55
C LEU A 65 -11.46 0.56 8.38
N HIS A 66 -11.82 0.92 9.59
CA HIS A 66 -10.93 1.57 10.55
C HIS A 66 -10.69 0.66 11.75
N LEU A 67 -9.51 0.71 12.31
CA LEU A 67 -9.22 0.00 13.55
C LEU A 67 -9.93 0.72 14.71
N SER A 68 -10.53 -0.04 15.62
CA SER A 68 -11.09 0.54 16.84
C SER A 68 -9.97 1.13 17.72
N ASP A 69 -10.29 2.10 18.57
CA ASP A 69 -9.30 2.79 19.42
C ASP A 69 -8.57 1.84 20.38
N ASP A 70 -9.22 0.78 20.79
CA ASP A 70 -8.68 -0.27 21.64
C ASP A 70 -7.98 -1.41 20.87
N GLU A 71 -7.90 -1.28 19.53
CA GLU A 71 -7.32 -2.27 18.61
C GLU A 71 -7.97 -3.68 18.72
N SER A 72 -9.18 -3.79 19.31
CA SER A 72 -9.86 -5.07 19.52
C SER A 72 -10.74 -5.48 18.34
N GLY A 73 -11.08 -4.57 17.44
CA GLY A 73 -11.98 -4.79 16.32
C GLY A 73 -11.85 -3.78 15.21
N LEU A 74 -12.80 -3.83 14.30
CA LEU A 74 -12.90 -2.90 13.18
C LEU A 74 -14.19 -2.08 13.28
N ILE A 75 -14.10 -0.85 12.85
CA ILE A 75 -15.23 0.05 12.68
C ILE A 75 -15.47 0.25 11.19
N LEU A 76 -16.71 0.08 10.78
CA LEU A 76 -17.20 0.38 9.46
C LEU A 76 -18.17 1.56 9.57
N ASP A 77 -17.80 2.69 8.99
CA ASP A 77 -18.59 3.92 9.02
C ASP A 77 -19.76 3.84 8.04
N VAL A 78 -20.74 3.02 8.39
CA VAL A 78 -21.97 2.81 7.61
C VAL A 78 -23.12 2.49 8.56
N GLU A 79 -24.26 3.08 8.31
CA GLU A 79 -25.49 2.72 9.03
C GLU A 79 -25.86 1.25 8.74
N LYS A 80 -26.26 0.53 9.79
CA LYS A 80 -26.58 -0.90 9.71
C LYS A 80 -27.70 -1.19 8.73
N GLU A 81 -28.68 -0.29 8.66
CA GLU A 81 -29.82 -0.36 7.74
C GLU A 81 -29.39 -0.29 6.28
N SER A 82 -28.40 0.55 5.97
CA SER A 82 -27.86 0.72 4.61
C SER A 82 -27.21 -0.57 4.10
N LEU A 83 -26.64 -1.38 4.99
CA LEU A 83 -26.02 -2.66 4.62
C LEU A 83 -27.02 -3.71 4.11
N GLN A 84 -28.34 -3.53 4.29
CA GLN A 84 -29.34 -4.40 3.66
C GLN A 84 -29.25 -4.37 2.15
N ASN A 85 -28.80 -3.25 1.58
CA ASN A 85 -28.65 -3.02 0.14
C ASN A 85 -27.20 -3.25 -0.34
N ALA A 86 -26.29 -3.59 0.57
CA ALA A 86 -24.88 -3.87 0.21
C ALA A 86 -24.77 -5.03 -0.77
N PRO A 87 -23.81 -4.99 -1.70
CA PRO A 87 -23.51 -6.10 -2.59
C PRO A 87 -23.10 -7.34 -1.77
N ALA A 88 -24.05 -8.22 -1.50
CA ALA A 88 -23.84 -9.41 -0.68
C ALA A 88 -23.77 -10.66 -1.54
N PHE A 89 -23.03 -11.64 -1.09
CA PHE A 89 -22.89 -12.95 -1.72
C PHE A 89 -22.98 -14.09 -0.71
N ASN A 90 -23.06 -15.31 -1.21
CA ASN A 90 -23.13 -16.51 -0.38
C ASN A 90 -21.77 -17.22 -0.34
N LYS A 91 -21.47 -17.92 0.74
CA LYS A 91 -20.19 -18.62 0.96
C LYS A 91 -19.77 -19.57 -0.16
N GLY A 92 -20.70 -20.09 -0.95
CA GLY A 92 -20.42 -20.98 -2.09
C GLY A 92 -20.36 -20.29 -3.46
N ARG A 93 -20.56 -18.98 -3.52
CA ARG A 93 -20.61 -18.24 -4.79
C ARG A 93 -19.96 -16.86 -4.61
N TRP A 94 -18.65 -16.88 -4.62
CA TRP A 94 -17.83 -15.66 -4.51
C TRP A 94 -17.86 -14.88 -5.84
N PRO A 95 -17.95 -13.54 -5.80
CA PRO A 95 -17.74 -12.73 -6.97
C PRO A 95 -16.28 -12.78 -7.42
N ASP A 96 -16.04 -12.48 -8.68
CA ASP A 96 -14.67 -12.20 -9.12
C ASP A 96 -14.23 -10.83 -8.57
N MET A 97 -13.46 -10.86 -7.49
CA MET A 97 -12.97 -9.65 -6.81
C MET A 97 -11.84 -8.94 -7.57
N SER A 98 -11.33 -9.55 -8.65
CA SER A 98 -10.40 -8.91 -9.58
C SER A 98 -11.12 -8.10 -10.67
N ASP A 99 -12.42 -8.33 -10.88
CA ASP A 99 -13.21 -7.54 -11.83
C ASP A 99 -13.44 -6.12 -11.30
N ARG A 100 -12.80 -5.16 -11.95
CA ARG A 100 -12.91 -3.73 -11.60
C ARG A 100 -14.33 -3.17 -11.74
N ARG A 101 -15.19 -3.76 -12.58
CA ARG A 101 -16.59 -3.33 -12.70
C ARG A 101 -17.35 -3.66 -11.42
N TRP A 102 -17.15 -4.89 -10.94
CA TRP A 102 -17.71 -5.28 -9.65
C TRP A 102 -17.09 -4.43 -8.53
N GLY A 103 -15.78 -4.28 -8.50
CA GLY A 103 -15.08 -3.45 -7.53
C GLY A 103 -15.59 -2.01 -7.49
N ASN A 104 -15.79 -1.37 -8.65
CA ASN A 104 -16.36 -0.03 -8.72
C ASN A 104 -17.75 0.06 -8.06
N SER A 105 -18.60 -0.95 -8.24
CA SER A 105 -19.92 -0.97 -7.60
C SER A 105 -19.84 -1.09 -6.08
N VAL A 106 -18.87 -1.86 -5.57
CA VAL A 106 -18.61 -2.00 -4.13
C VAL A 106 -18.07 -0.68 -3.57
N HIS A 107 -17.06 -0.11 -4.21
CA HIS A 107 -16.49 1.18 -3.79
C HIS A 107 -17.50 2.32 -3.81
N ALA A 108 -18.36 2.36 -4.84
CA ALA A 108 -19.46 3.35 -4.93
C ALA A 108 -20.45 3.20 -3.79
N PHE A 109 -20.79 1.96 -3.39
CA PHE A 109 -21.72 1.72 -2.28
C PHE A 109 -21.15 2.22 -0.93
N PHE A 110 -19.87 2.02 -0.69
CA PHE A 110 -19.18 2.44 0.54
C PHE A 110 -18.57 3.86 0.44
N GLU A 111 -18.87 4.61 -0.62
CA GLU A 111 -18.40 5.98 -0.85
C GLU A 111 -16.88 6.14 -0.74
N THR A 112 -16.14 5.10 -1.18
CA THR A 112 -14.67 5.08 -1.14
C THR A 112 -14.07 5.18 -2.52
N THR A 113 -12.90 5.79 -2.62
CA THR A 113 -12.11 5.76 -3.85
C THR A 113 -11.56 4.36 -4.08
N PRO A 114 -11.65 3.80 -5.31
CA PRO A 114 -11.04 2.51 -5.61
C PRO A 114 -9.56 2.48 -5.28
N TYR A 115 -9.12 1.47 -4.54
CA TYR A 115 -7.73 1.36 -4.05
C TYR A 115 -6.68 1.34 -5.18
N TRP A 116 -7.06 0.92 -6.38
CA TRP A 116 -6.18 0.93 -7.56
C TRP A 116 -6.02 2.31 -8.20
N GLU A 117 -6.90 3.26 -7.93
CA GLU A 117 -6.77 4.67 -8.37
C GLU A 117 -5.77 5.43 -7.50
N ASP A 118 -5.80 5.21 -6.21
CA ASP A 118 -4.84 5.72 -5.24
C ASP A 118 -3.38 5.40 -5.63
N ASN A 119 -3.18 4.24 -6.25
CA ASN A 119 -1.85 3.81 -6.67
C ASN A 119 -1.35 4.57 -7.90
N ARG A 120 -2.24 4.97 -8.80
CA ARG A 120 -1.86 5.78 -9.98
C ARG A 120 -1.30 7.13 -9.59
N GLU A 121 -1.89 7.78 -8.60
CA GLU A 121 -1.38 9.06 -8.09
C GLU A 121 -0.04 8.90 -7.39
N ARG A 122 0.13 7.83 -6.62
CA ARG A 122 1.41 7.51 -5.95
C ARG A 122 2.51 7.20 -6.95
N ASP A 123 2.22 6.39 -7.95
CA ASP A 123 3.18 6.04 -9.00
C ASP A 123 3.53 7.26 -9.86
N ALA A 124 2.56 8.11 -10.17
CA ALA A 124 2.79 9.36 -10.89
C ALA A 124 3.69 10.32 -10.07
N ARG A 125 3.45 10.46 -8.76
CA ARG A 125 4.29 11.27 -7.86
C ARG A 125 5.71 10.68 -7.72
N ALA A 126 5.82 9.37 -7.57
CA ALA A 126 7.11 8.69 -7.48
C ALA A 126 7.92 8.80 -8.78
N GLN A 127 7.27 8.74 -9.93
CA GLN A 127 7.91 8.96 -11.24
C GLN A 127 8.33 10.41 -11.46
N ALA A 128 7.51 11.38 -11.03
CA ALA A 128 7.84 12.79 -11.08
C ALA A 128 9.09 13.08 -10.23
N GLN A 129 9.12 12.60 -8.98
CA GLN A 129 10.25 12.76 -8.08
C GLN A 129 11.55 12.16 -8.63
N ARG A 130 11.47 10.95 -9.23
CA ARG A 130 12.65 10.33 -9.87
C ARG A 130 13.17 11.11 -11.07
N ARG A 131 12.32 11.83 -11.79
CA ARG A 131 12.74 12.70 -12.89
C ARG A 131 13.43 13.96 -12.40
N GLU A 132 12.93 14.54 -11.31
CA GLU A 132 13.56 15.70 -10.65
C GLU A 132 14.94 15.34 -10.10
N ASP A 133 15.05 14.21 -9.37
CA ASP A 133 16.32 13.71 -8.81
C ASP A 133 17.34 13.34 -9.91
N ALA A 134 16.89 12.86 -11.07
CA ALA A 134 17.75 12.56 -12.21
C ALA A 134 18.24 13.83 -12.90
N GLY A 135 17.39 14.87 -13.00
CA GLY A 135 17.77 16.17 -13.56
C GLY A 135 18.81 16.94 -12.74
N GLU A 136 18.76 16.81 -11.40
CA GLU A 136 19.77 17.44 -10.52
C GLU A 136 21.16 16.76 -10.57
N ARG A 137 21.24 15.49 -10.97
CA ARG A 137 22.52 14.77 -11.08
C ARG A 137 23.28 15.14 -12.36
N ASP A 138 22.57 15.44 -13.44
CA ASP A 138 23.20 15.80 -14.73
C ASP A 138 23.74 17.24 -14.73
N GLY A 139 23.29 18.10 -13.83
CA GLY A 139 23.76 19.48 -13.67
C GLY A 139 25.05 19.64 -12.80
N ARG A 140 25.63 18.56 -12.27
CA ARG A 140 26.79 18.63 -11.35
C ARG A 140 28.11 18.19 -11.94
N GLU A 141 28.16 17.75 -13.21
CA GLU A 141 29.39 17.33 -13.89
C GLU A 141 29.91 18.31 -14.94
N GLU A 142 29.92 19.61 -14.65
CA GLU A 142 30.76 20.56 -15.40
C GLU A 142 31.52 21.47 -14.44
N SER A 143 32.63 20.94 -13.91
CA SER A 143 33.70 21.78 -13.37
C SER A 143 34.85 21.89 -14.39
N PRO A 144 35.26 23.08 -14.81
CA PRO A 144 36.25 23.24 -15.85
C PRO A 144 37.62 22.80 -15.37
N ARG A 145 38.25 21.94 -16.14
CA ARG A 145 39.67 21.60 -16.03
C ARG A 145 40.48 22.92 -16.18
N ARG A 146 41.11 23.36 -15.13
CA ARG A 146 42.17 24.36 -15.20
C ARG A 146 43.36 23.74 -15.94
N GLN A 147 43.60 24.23 -17.14
CA GLN A 147 44.88 24.12 -17.82
C GLN A 147 45.91 24.87 -16.99
N ASN A 148 46.96 24.20 -16.59
CA ASN A 148 48.21 24.86 -16.18
C ASN A 148 49.32 24.30 -17.07
N ALA A 149 49.74 25.13 -18.00
CA ALA A 149 50.89 24.93 -18.85
C ALA A 149 52.13 25.51 -18.15
N GLY A 150 53.24 24.89 -18.38
CA GLY A 150 54.59 25.46 -18.14
C GLY A 150 55.34 24.75 -16.98
N ASP A 151 56.31 24.02 -17.17
CA ASP A 151 57.67 24.34 -17.56
C ASP A 151 58.54 23.10 -17.47
N GLN A 152 59.35 22.85 -18.48
CA GLN A 152 60.52 21.95 -18.43
C GLN A 152 61.74 22.85 -18.11
N PRO A 153 62.90 22.37 -17.63
CA PRO A 153 63.71 21.36 -18.33
C PRO A 153 64.56 20.40 -17.46
N GLY A 154 64.88 19.32 -17.94
CA GLY A 154 65.96 18.39 -18.21
C GLY A 154 67.23 18.30 -17.30
N PRO A 155 68.26 17.53 -17.66
CA PRO A 155 68.44 16.14 -17.27
C PRO A 155 69.78 15.96 -16.48
N SER A 156 69.97 14.80 -15.86
CA SER A 156 71.30 14.18 -15.63
C SER A 156 71.14 12.86 -14.84
N GLU A 157 71.45 11.79 -15.47
CA GLU A 157 72.61 10.90 -15.26
C GLU A 157 72.90 10.61 -13.78
N ASP A 158 72.91 9.38 -13.31
CA ASP A 158 73.90 8.33 -13.50
C ASP A 158 73.70 7.13 -12.57
N ARG A 159 73.82 5.94 -13.15
CA ARG A 159 74.51 4.74 -12.65
C ARG A 159 74.09 3.94 -11.41
N ARG A 160 73.89 2.69 -11.77
CA ARG A 160 74.48 1.47 -11.12
C ARG A 160 73.83 1.01 -9.81
N GLU A 161 73.55 -0.17 -9.53
CA GLU A 161 74.01 -1.50 -9.97
C GLU A 161 73.10 -2.54 -9.26
N LYS A 162 72.87 -3.65 -9.89
CA LYS A 162 72.45 -4.93 -9.25
C LYS A 162 73.60 -5.45 -8.33
N PRO A 163 73.49 -6.54 -7.55
CA PRO A 163 72.67 -7.71 -7.71
C PRO A 163 72.20 -8.45 -6.41
N ILE A 164 71.29 -9.42 -6.54
CA ILE A 164 71.36 -10.86 -6.26
C ILE A 164 71.26 -11.37 -4.77
N ILE A 165 70.37 -12.37 -4.64
CA ILE A 165 70.39 -13.59 -3.80
C ILE A 165 69.90 -13.40 -2.33
N ALA A 166 68.80 -14.01 -1.97
CA ALA A 166 68.61 -15.39 -1.49
C ALA A 166 67.09 -15.64 -1.37
#